data_6ab507e4c042f1ffa2ea15b8068733f6
#
_entry.id   6ab507e4c042f1ffa2ea15b8068733f6
#
_cell.length_a   1.000
_cell.length_b   1.000
_cell.length_c   1.000
_cell.angle_alpha   90.00
_cell.angle_beta   90.00
_cell.angle_gamma   90.00
#
_symmetry.space_group_name_H-M   'P 1'
#
loop_
_entity.id
_entity.type
_entity.pdbx_description
1 polymer ?
#
loop_
_entity_poly.entity_id
_entity_poly.type
_entity_poly.pdbx_seq_one_letter_code
_entity_poly.pdbx_strand_id
1 'polypeptide(L)'
;MMMASTEGAMAFSKGLGAVHSMSHAIGADQDLRLHHGTLNGVILPTILRFNRDHVGDKYERIARAMGKKENVDLADEIEKLNQSIGLPTGLGEMGVTEEMIPHLVAHSITDPSNATTPRLPTEDEWKQLFLDAM
;
A
#
# COMPACT_ATOMS: atom_id res chain seq x y z
N MET A 1 3.92 10.54 -18.82
CA MET A 1 3.51 10.76 -17.42
C MET A 1 2.04 11.14 -17.29
N MET A 2 1.51 12.17 -17.95
CA MET A 2 0.09 12.57 -17.82
C MET A 2 -0.90 11.45 -18.18
N MET A 3 -0.69 10.73 -19.27
CA MET A 3 -1.53 9.57 -19.65
C MET A 3 -1.50 8.49 -18.58
N ALA A 4 -0.32 8.09 -18.11
CA ALA A 4 -0.19 7.08 -17.06
C ALA A 4 -0.88 7.51 -15.74
N SER A 5 -0.80 8.79 -15.37
CA SER A 5 -1.53 9.34 -14.23
C SER A 5 -3.04 9.28 -14.43
N THR A 6 -3.52 9.59 -15.63
CA THR A 6 -4.96 9.51 -15.97
C THR A 6 -5.45 8.06 -15.91
N GLU A 7 -4.71 7.13 -16.50
CA GLU A 7 -5.06 5.70 -16.46
C GLU A 7 -5.08 5.16 -15.02
N GLY A 8 -4.11 5.55 -14.19
CA GLY A 8 -4.10 5.22 -12.76
C GLY A 8 -5.32 5.76 -12.03
N ALA A 9 -5.71 7.03 -12.31
CA ALA A 9 -6.91 7.62 -11.73
C ALA A 9 -8.20 6.92 -12.19
N MET A 10 -8.27 6.50 -13.45
CA MET A 10 -9.41 5.72 -13.96
C MET A 10 -9.53 4.35 -13.28
N ALA A 11 -8.43 3.76 -12.86
CA ALA A 11 -8.43 2.50 -12.12
C ALA A 11 -9.14 2.61 -10.76
N PHE A 12 -9.24 3.80 -10.16
CA PHE A 12 -9.97 4.04 -8.91
C PHE A 12 -11.46 3.67 -8.99
N SER A 13 -12.03 3.67 -10.19
CA SER A 13 -13.40 3.19 -10.40
C SER A 13 -13.61 1.72 -10.02
N LYS A 14 -12.54 0.96 -9.89
CA LYS A 14 -12.54 -0.45 -9.45
C LYS A 14 -12.54 -0.60 -7.93
N GLY A 15 -12.36 0.48 -7.21
CA GLY A 15 -12.22 0.55 -5.77
C GLY A 15 -10.78 0.75 -5.33
N LEU A 16 -10.63 1.02 -4.05
CA LEU A 16 -9.36 1.17 -3.36
C LEU A 16 -9.04 -0.12 -2.58
N GLY A 17 -8.42 -0.04 -1.42
CA GLY A 17 -8.15 -1.22 -0.60
C GLY A 17 -7.28 -0.89 0.60
N ALA A 18 -6.72 -1.92 1.24
CA ALA A 18 -5.94 -1.79 2.47
C ALA A 18 -4.78 -0.79 2.40
N VAL A 19 -4.14 -0.62 1.23
CA VAL A 19 -3.13 0.43 1.03
C VAL A 19 -3.69 1.81 1.35
N HIS A 20 -4.87 2.13 0.80
CA HIS A 20 -5.51 3.42 1.02
C HIS A 20 -6.04 3.55 2.45
N SER A 21 -6.58 2.48 3.04
CA SER A 21 -7.02 2.51 4.43
C SER A 21 -5.88 2.86 5.39
N MET A 22 -4.68 2.29 5.19
CA MET A 22 -3.49 2.66 5.96
C MET A 22 -3.03 4.09 5.67
N SER A 23 -2.97 4.48 4.40
CA SER A 23 -2.49 5.82 4.03
C SER A 23 -3.47 6.92 4.45
N HIS A 24 -4.78 6.67 4.47
CA HIS A 24 -5.77 7.62 4.99
C HIS A 24 -5.62 7.79 6.50
N ALA A 25 -5.41 6.69 7.24
CA ALA A 25 -5.19 6.75 8.68
C ALA A 25 -3.97 7.63 9.02
N ILE A 26 -2.85 7.44 8.32
CA ILE A 26 -1.64 8.25 8.52
C ILE A 26 -1.86 9.68 8.00
N GLY A 27 -2.48 9.85 6.84
CA GLY A 27 -2.72 11.14 6.21
C GLY A 27 -3.71 12.04 6.97
N ALA A 28 -4.48 11.47 7.91
CA ALA A 28 -5.33 12.23 8.81
C ALA A 28 -4.54 12.99 9.88
N ASP A 29 -3.28 12.59 10.13
CA ASP A 29 -2.38 13.29 11.04
C ASP A 29 -1.88 14.59 10.41
N GLN A 30 -2.31 15.71 10.98
CA GLN A 30 -1.98 17.06 10.48
C GLN A 30 -0.55 17.50 10.81
N ASP A 31 0.09 16.88 11.77
CA ASP A 31 1.46 17.20 12.17
C ASP A 31 2.48 16.60 11.20
N LEU A 32 2.22 15.41 10.70
CA LEU A 32 3.10 14.72 9.75
C LEU A 32 3.03 15.30 8.33
N ARG A 33 1.87 15.78 7.89
CA ARG A 33 1.64 16.36 6.53
C ARG A 33 2.22 15.57 5.38
N LEU A 34 2.09 14.26 5.42
CA LEU A 34 2.72 13.35 4.47
C LEU A 34 1.99 13.36 3.11
N HIS A 35 2.79 13.25 2.05
CA HIS A 35 2.24 13.17 0.70
C HIS A 35 1.57 11.82 0.45
N HIS A 36 0.27 11.83 0.14
CA HIS A 36 -0.57 10.65 0.00
C HIS A 36 -0.02 9.60 -1.00
N GLY A 37 0.47 10.06 -2.16
CA GLY A 37 1.05 9.17 -3.16
C GLY A 37 2.32 8.48 -2.68
N THR A 38 3.16 9.15 -1.90
CA THR A 38 4.37 8.58 -1.28
C THR A 38 3.98 7.51 -0.25
N LEU A 39 3.00 7.80 0.62
CA LEU A 39 2.45 6.82 1.57
C LEU A 39 1.97 5.55 0.86
N ASN A 40 1.14 5.71 -0.19
CA ASN A 40 0.66 4.56 -0.95
C ASN A 40 1.80 3.75 -1.56
N GLY A 41 2.83 4.40 -2.11
CA GLY A 41 4.00 3.73 -2.67
C GLY A 41 4.77 2.91 -1.63
N VAL A 42 5.00 3.48 -0.45
CA VAL A 42 5.74 2.84 0.65
C VAL A 42 4.95 1.66 1.24
N ILE A 43 3.65 1.80 1.42
CA ILE A 43 2.77 0.75 1.99
C ILE A 43 2.52 -0.41 1.01
N LEU A 44 2.52 -0.12 -0.30
CA LEU A 44 2.08 -1.07 -1.34
C LEU A 44 2.78 -2.43 -1.27
N PRO A 45 4.11 -2.56 -1.15
CA PRO A 45 4.77 -3.87 -1.10
C PRO A 45 4.26 -4.77 0.03
N THR A 46 4.08 -4.22 1.22
CA THR A 46 3.55 -4.94 2.38
C THR A 46 2.16 -5.51 2.11
N ILE A 47 1.26 -4.71 1.55
CA ILE A 47 -0.09 -5.16 1.22
C ILE A 47 -0.12 -6.14 0.04
N LEU A 48 0.80 -6.02 -0.91
CA LEU A 48 0.94 -7.04 -1.97
C LEU A 48 1.31 -8.41 -1.37
N ARG A 49 2.24 -8.46 -0.42
CA ARG A 49 2.58 -9.72 0.28
C ARG A 49 1.39 -10.28 1.04
N PHE A 50 0.67 -9.44 1.74
CA PHE A 50 -0.52 -9.83 2.50
C PHE A 50 -1.64 -10.42 1.62
N ASN A 51 -1.86 -9.86 0.44
CA ASN A 51 -2.93 -10.26 -0.47
C ASN A 51 -2.55 -11.43 -1.40
N ARG A 52 -1.30 -11.88 -1.42
CA ARG A 52 -0.75 -12.81 -2.43
C ARG A 52 -1.65 -14.01 -2.72
N ASP A 53 -2.12 -14.67 -1.67
CA ASP A 53 -2.90 -15.90 -1.79
C ASP A 53 -4.38 -15.67 -2.15
N HIS A 54 -4.79 -14.41 -2.30
CA HIS A 54 -6.19 -14.01 -2.50
C HIS A 54 -6.46 -13.30 -3.84
N VAL A 55 -5.46 -13.25 -4.73
CA VAL A 55 -5.55 -12.46 -5.97
C VAL A 55 -5.43 -13.31 -7.25
N GLY A 56 -5.24 -14.63 -7.13
CA GLY A 56 -5.06 -15.52 -8.26
C GLY A 56 -3.87 -15.10 -9.15
N ASP A 57 -4.07 -15.06 -10.46
CA ASP A 57 -3.03 -14.71 -11.45
C ASP A 57 -2.77 -13.21 -11.63
N LYS A 58 -3.44 -12.35 -10.86
CA LYS A 58 -3.40 -10.89 -11.09
C LYS A 58 -1.99 -10.33 -10.95
N TYR A 59 -1.21 -10.82 -10.00
CA TYR A 59 0.15 -10.32 -9.78
C TYR A 59 1.09 -10.70 -10.91
N GLU A 60 0.95 -11.90 -11.46
CA GLU A 60 1.71 -12.32 -12.66
C GLU A 60 1.37 -11.44 -13.87
N ARG A 61 0.08 -11.12 -14.05
CA ARG A 61 -0.37 -10.23 -15.12
C ARG A 61 0.19 -8.82 -14.98
N ILE A 62 0.24 -8.30 -13.74
CA ILE A 62 0.84 -6.98 -13.46
C ILE A 62 2.34 -7.01 -13.73
N ALA A 63 3.07 -8.02 -13.21
CA ALA A 63 4.50 -8.17 -13.43
C ALA A 63 4.83 -8.25 -14.94
N ARG A 64 4.05 -9.00 -15.70
CA ARG A 64 4.19 -9.08 -17.16
C ARG A 64 3.95 -7.73 -17.84
N ALA A 65 2.94 -6.98 -17.42
CA ALA A 65 2.67 -5.63 -17.94
C ALA A 65 3.80 -4.64 -17.62
N MET A 66 4.51 -4.85 -16.50
CA MET A 66 5.72 -4.12 -16.13
C MET A 66 6.98 -4.58 -16.89
N GLY A 67 6.88 -5.52 -17.81
CA GLY A 67 8.01 -6.08 -18.55
C GLY A 67 8.91 -6.99 -17.72
N LYS A 68 8.41 -7.54 -16.61
CA LYS A 68 9.16 -8.45 -15.73
C LYS A 68 9.05 -9.89 -16.22
N LYS A 69 10.01 -10.73 -15.79
CA LYS A 69 10.01 -12.17 -16.07
C LYS A 69 8.86 -12.86 -15.33
N GLU A 70 8.51 -14.06 -15.78
CA GLU A 70 7.57 -14.93 -15.06
C GLU A 70 8.13 -15.32 -13.68
N ASN A 71 7.23 -15.57 -12.74
CA ASN A 71 7.53 -16.00 -11.37
C ASN A 71 8.37 -15.02 -10.53
N VAL A 72 8.35 -13.72 -10.84
CA VAL A 72 8.92 -12.71 -9.94
C VAL A 72 7.96 -12.39 -8.80
N ASP A 73 8.50 -12.05 -7.65
CA ASP A 73 7.70 -11.46 -6.57
C ASP A 73 7.36 -10.01 -6.93
N LEU A 74 6.06 -9.74 -7.10
CA LEU A 74 5.61 -8.40 -7.47
C LEU A 74 5.95 -7.36 -6.40
N ALA A 75 5.86 -7.72 -5.11
CA ALA A 75 6.18 -6.81 -4.02
C ALA A 75 7.65 -6.39 -4.07
N ASP A 76 8.56 -7.35 -4.29
CA ASP A 76 9.99 -7.07 -4.43
C ASP A 76 10.29 -6.18 -5.65
N GLU A 77 9.57 -6.38 -6.75
CA GLU A 77 9.75 -5.54 -7.95
C GLU A 77 9.23 -4.11 -7.73
N ILE A 78 8.18 -3.94 -6.95
CA ILE A 78 7.70 -2.61 -6.55
C ILE A 78 8.68 -1.94 -5.57
N GLU A 79 9.25 -2.67 -4.61
CA GLU A 79 10.27 -2.13 -3.72
C GLU A 79 11.50 -1.63 -4.50
N LYS A 80 12.00 -2.42 -5.45
CA LYS A 80 13.10 -2.00 -6.33
C LYS A 80 12.74 -0.74 -7.13
N LEU A 81 11.51 -0.65 -7.62
CA LEU A 81 11.03 0.54 -8.31
C LEU A 81 11.02 1.74 -7.36
N ASN A 82 10.44 1.61 -6.16
CA ASN A 82 10.40 2.66 -5.15
C ASN A 82 11.80 3.18 -4.82
N GLN A 83 12.74 2.28 -4.58
CA GLN A 83 14.14 2.63 -4.33
C GLN A 83 14.77 3.39 -5.52
N SER A 84 14.50 2.93 -6.75
CA SER A 84 15.06 3.54 -7.96
C SER A 84 14.58 4.98 -8.21
N ILE A 85 13.41 5.34 -7.69
CA ILE A 85 12.83 6.69 -7.80
C ILE A 85 12.98 7.49 -6.49
N GLY A 86 13.70 6.97 -5.50
CA GLY A 86 14.04 7.68 -4.28
C GLY A 86 12.89 7.81 -3.27
N LEU A 87 11.92 6.89 -3.27
CA LEU A 87 10.92 6.83 -2.20
C LEU A 87 11.56 6.33 -0.89
N PRO A 88 11.02 6.75 0.28
CA PRO A 88 11.41 6.19 1.57
C PRO A 88 11.29 4.66 1.60
N THR A 89 12.11 4.00 2.40
CA THR A 89 12.13 2.53 2.51
C THR A 89 11.06 2.00 3.48
N GLY A 90 10.54 2.87 4.35
CA GLY A 90 9.49 2.53 5.31
C GLY A 90 8.83 3.76 5.92
N LEU A 91 7.75 3.53 6.64
CA LEU A 91 6.97 4.58 7.30
C LEU A 91 7.76 5.29 8.41
N GLY A 92 8.72 4.59 9.04
CA GLY A 92 9.58 5.17 10.06
C GLY A 92 10.43 6.33 9.54
N GLU A 93 10.96 6.22 8.31
CA GLU A 93 11.68 7.32 7.66
C GLU A 93 10.77 8.55 7.39
N MET A 94 9.45 8.33 7.35
CA MET A 94 8.46 9.37 7.14
C MET A 94 7.95 10.00 8.45
N GLY A 95 8.47 9.55 9.61
CA GLY A 95 8.12 10.08 10.93
C GLY A 95 6.96 9.36 11.62
N VAL A 96 6.45 8.26 11.06
CA VAL A 96 5.49 7.41 11.75
C VAL A 96 6.22 6.65 12.85
N THR A 97 5.62 6.55 14.04
CA THR A 97 6.20 5.83 15.19
C THR A 97 5.30 4.69 15.63
N GLU A 98 5.86 3.71 16.36
CA GLU A 98 5.11 2.57 16.87
C GLU A 98 3.98 2.98 17.83
N GLU A 99 4.18 4.09 18.58
CA GLU A 99 3.16 4.61 19.49
C GLU A 99 1.89 5.08 18.77
N MET A 100 2.00 5.43 17.49
CA MET A 100 0.86 5.85 16.66
C MET A 100 0.02 4.65 16.19
N ILE A 101 0.60 3.45 16.11
CA ILE A 101 -0.02 2.28 15.49
C ILE A 101 -1.42 1.96 16.04
N PRO A 102 -1.69 1.96 17.36
CA PRO A 102 -3.03 1.65 17.87
C PRO A 102 -4.11 2.60 17.30
N HIS A 103 -3.80 3.88 17.17
CA HIS A 103 -4.71 4.87 16.60
C HIS A 103 -4.89 4.66 15.09
N LEU A 104 -3.78 4.40 14.37
CA LEU A 104 -3.81 4.13 12.92
C LEU A 104 -4.61 2.88 12.58
N VAL A 105 -4.49 1.81 13.38
CA VAL A 105 -5.28 0.58 13.25
C VAL A 105 -6.76 0.86 13.42
N ALA A 106 -7.16 1.56 14.48
CA ALA A 106 -8.56 1.89 14.72
C ALA A 106 -9.18 2.68 13.54
N HIS A 107 -8.41 3.59 12.96
CA HIS A 107 -8.82 4.36 11.78
C HIS A 107 -8.94 3.49 10.53
N SER A 108 -7.94 2.62 10.30
CA SER A 108 -7.89 1.74 9.11
C SER A 108 -9.04 0.74 9.09
N ILE A 109 -9.43 0.17 10.24
CA ILE A 109 -10.53 -0.80 10.34
C ILE A 109 -11.85 -0.21 9.81
N THR A 110 -12.10 1.08 10.04
CA THR A 110 -13.36 1.75 9.69
C THR A 110 -13.33 2.43 8.32
N ASP A 111 -12.20 2.41 7.62
CA ASP A 111 -12.04 3.12 6.36
C ASP A 111 -12.89 2.48 5.24
N PRO A 112 -13.67 3.26 4.48
CA PRO A 112 -14.50 2.76 3.39
C PRO A 112 -13.72 2.06 2.27
N SER A 113 -12.43 2.33 2.11
CA SER A 113 -11.58 1.69 1.11
C SER A 113 -11.48 0.17 1.29
N ASN A 114 -11.78 -0.32 2.49
CA ASN A 114 -11.78 -1.74 2.82
C ASN A 114 -12.78 -2.57 2.01
N ALA A 115 -13.84 -1.95 1.49
CA ALA A 115 -14.91 -2.64 0.76
C ALA A 115 -14.42 -3.41 -0.47
N THR A 116 -13.27 -3.05 -1.03
CA THR A 116 -12.69 -3.65 -2.23
C THR A 116 -11.32 -4.27 -2.01
N THR A 117 -10.91 -4.46 -0.76
CA THR A 117 -9.69 -5.21 -0.47
C THR A 117 -9.90 -6.72 -0.73
N PRO A 118 -8.95 -7.43 -1.35
CA PRO A 118 -9.08 -8.86 -1.65
C PRO A 118 -9.29 -9.73 -0.41
N ARG A 119 -8.66 -9.34 0.70
CA ARG A 119 -8.81 -9.95 2.01
C ARG A 119 -8.83 -8.85 3.07
N LEU A 120 -9.86 -8.86 3.94
CA LEU A 120 -9.95 -7.91 5.04
C LEU A 120 -9.03 -8.37 6.18
N PRO A 121 -8.07 -7.54 6.64
CA PRO A 121 -7.23 -7.87 7.78
C PRO A 121 -8.03 -7.87 9.09
N THR A 122 -7.68 -8.76 10.01
CA THR A 122 -8.08 -8.67 11.42
C THR A 122 -7.35 -7.50 12.11
N GLU A 123 -7.76 -7.14 13.32
CA GLU A 123 -7.11 -6.08 14.10
C GLU A 123 -5.61 -6.36 14.33
N ASP A 124 -5.27 -7.60 14.71
CA ASP A 124 -3.88 -7.99 14.90
C ASP A 124 -3.08 -7.96 13.60
N GLU A 125 -3.70 -8.33 12.47
CA GLU A 125 -3.07 -8.25 11.16
C GLU A 125 -2.87 -6.81 10.72
N TRP A 126 -3.82 -5.90 10.98
CA TRP A 126 -3.62 -4.47 10.74
C TRP A 126 -2.42 -3.94 11.50
N LYS A 127 -2.28 -4.30 12.79
CA LYS A 127 -1.12 -3.93 13.60
C LYS A 127 0.18 -4.44 12.97
N GLN A 128 0.20 -5.72 12.57
CA GLN A 128 1.38 -6.31 11.95
C GLN A 128 1.71 -5.64 10.61
N LEU A 129 0.71 -5.32 9.79
CA LEU A 129 0.92 -4.61 8.53
C LEU A 129 1.56 -3.23 8.71
N PHE A 130 1.19 -2.48 9.76
CA PHE A 130 1.87 -1.24 10.08
C PHE A 130 3.32 -1.48 10.50
N LEU A 131 3.59 -2.48 11.34
CA LEU A 131 4.95 -2.84 11.75
C LEU A 131 5.81 -3.29 10.56
N ASP A 132 5.26 -4.09 9.65
CA ASP A 132 5.96 -4.59 8.47
C ASP A 132 6.24 -3.47 7.44
N ALA A 133 5.51 -2.37 7.51
CA ALA A 133 5.70 -1.20 6.64
C ALA A 133 6.61 -0.13 7.25
N MET A 134 7.09 -0.30 8.52
CA MET A 134 8.01 0.63 9.20
C MET A 134 9.40 0.58 8.61
#